data_4e4fdcd8728c54c046ec723cdcae69cd
#
_entry.id   4e4fdcd8728c54c046ec723cdcae69cd
#
_cell.length_a   1.000
_cell.length_b   1.000
_cell.length_c   1.000
_cell.angle_alpha   90.00
_cell.angle_beta   90.00
_cell.angle_gamma   90.00
#
_symmetry.space_group_name_H-M   'P 1'
#
loop_
_entity.id
_entity.type
_entity.pdbx_description
1 polymer ?
#
loop_
_entity_poly.entity_id
_entity_poly.type
_entity_poly.pdbx_seq_one_letter_code
_entity_poly.pdbx_strand_id
1 'polypeptide(L)'
;VKQTPNSQDKLIVLRDRDMSRPLPTRPFRKLKYHKITIETPETPETRRMAENLYRYNEFITQHCIAFDLPDSALVTIAKAMAGNEDKYKLKHIDFSMVQLRRIFSRGDMSLHGRFYGGWWQSINSKDWEYRTHITIDGHRTCEVDYSSVCLRIVYALKGISIDPEEDLYDIGLPGKYSRSKRDLVKEHINAIMNDEEETFSLEKVQLRQLGLTHEELQTLVLKRHKPIREELIAGIGLKTQFIDSQIAEDIMLTMVDKGILVLPVHDSFIVKDKHQRLLETVMLESFKKYTGHPGSLDTTLPRLPCHFGYSKEHYKNLFD
;
A
#
# COMPACT_ATOMS: atom_id res chain seq x y z
N VAL A 1 -22.12 29.11 -16.49
CA VAL A 1 -21.66 28.16 -15.43
C VAL A 1 -20.64 27.30 -16.11
N LYS A 2 -19.34 27.54 -15.87
CA LYS A 2 -18.26 26.68 -16.32
C LYS A 2 -18.38 25.37 -15.52
N GLN A 3 -18.68 24.27 -16.17
CA GLN A 3 -18.54 22.94 -15.59
C GLN A 3 -17.08 22.75 -15.18
N THR A 4 -16.84 22.58 -13.89
CA THR A 4 -15.55 22.10 -13.39
C THR A 4 -15.32 20.71 -14.00
N PRO A 5 -14.13 20.44 -14.58
CA PRO A 5 -13.81 19.12 -15.10
C PRO A 5 -14.09 18.06 -14.02
N ASN A 6 -14.72 16.98 -14.44
CA ASN A 6 -15.05 15.87 -13.55
C ASN A 6 -13.78 15.42 -12.82
N SER A 7 -13.82 15.26 -11.51
CA SER A 7 -12.65 14.89 -10.69
C SER A 7 -12.02 13.54 -11.10
N GLN A 8 -12.67 12.80 -12.00
CA GLN A 8 -12.17 11.55 -12.56
C GLN A 8 -11.04 11.76 -13.59
N ASP A 9 -10.94 12.94 -14.22
CA ASP A 9 -9.98 13.20 -15.29
C ASP A 9 -8.66 13.81 -14.80
N LYS A 10 -8.54 14.12 -13.50
CA LYS A 10 -7.32 14.72 -12.95
C LYS A 10 -6.33 13.65 -12.52
N LEU A 11 -5.13 13.67 -13.10
CA LEU A 11 -4.02 12.78 -12.72
C LEU A 11 -3.48 13.09 -11.31
N ILE A 12 -3.40 14.36 -10.96
CA ILE A 12 -2.98 14.83 -9.64
C ILE A 12 -4.19 15.36 -8.90
N VAL A 13 -4.50 14.77 -7.76
CA VAL A 13 -5.71 15.06 -6.98
C VAL A 13 -5.31 15.50 -5.59
N LEU A 14 -5.71 16.71 -5.22
CA LEU A 14 -5.57 17.23 -3.85
C LEU A 14 -6.89 17.08 -3.10
N ARG A 15 -6.87 16.42 -1.94
CA ARG A 15 -8.03 16.21 -1.07
C ARG A 15 -7.85 16.86 0.27
N ASP A 16 -8.95 17.33 0.83
CA ASP A 16 -9.02 17.84 2.19
C ASP A 16 -10.18 17.23 2.97
N ARG A 17 -10.28 17.52 4.25
CA ARG A 17 -11.40 17.14 5.12
C ARG A 17 -12.52 18.18 4.98
N ASP A 18 -13.73 17.73 4.76
CA ASP A 18 -14.91 18.58 4.92
C ASP A 18 -15.24 18.68 6.41
N MET A 19 -14.71 19.70 7.08
CA MET A 19 -14.91 19.91 8.51
C MET A 19 -16.37 20.17 8.87
N SER A 20 -17.22 20.57 7.91
CA SER A 20 -18.64 20.79 8.11
C SER A 20 -19.46 19.48 8.13
N ARG A 21 -18.88 18.38 7.67
CA ARG A 21 -19.59 17.10 7.49
C ARG A 21 -18.83 15.93 8.15
N PRO A 22 -18.85 15.84 9.48
CA PRO A 22 -18.24 14.70 10.16
C PRO A 22 -19.01 13.42 9.82
N LEU A 23 -18.26 12.32 9.66
CA LEU A 23 -18.84 10.99 9.50
C LEU A 23 -19.26 10.43 10.85
N PRO A 24 -20.39 9.70 10.93
CA PRO A 24 -20.77 8.99 12.15
C PRO A 24 -19.62 8.06 12.57
N THR A 25 -19.20 8.16 13.81
CA THR A 25 -18.17 7.32 14.39
C THR A 25 -18.73 6.48 15.52
N ARG A 26 -18.19 5.29 15.72
CA ARG A 26 -18.48 4.51 16.91
C ARG A 26 -17.91 5.23 18.14
N PRO A 27 -18.49 5.07 19.35
CA PRO A 27 -17.90 5.58 20.58
C PRO A 27 -16.42 5.16 20.68
N PHE A 28 -15.56 6.08 21.10
CA PHE A 28 -14.11 5.89 21.24
C PHE A 28 -13.29 5.77 19.93
N ARG A 29 -13.85 6.16 18.79
CA ARG A 29 -13.10 6.29 17.54
C ARG A 29 -12.97 7.76 17.14
N LYS A 30 -11.82 8.07 16.54
CA LYS A 30 -11.52 9.39 15.96
C LYS A 30 -12.63 9.87 15.04
N LEU A 31 -13.00 11.13 15.15
CA LEU A 31 -13.89 11.79 14.20
C LEU A 31 -13.31 11.67 12.78
N LYS A 32 -14.08 11.07 11.90
CA LYS A 32 -13.79 11.02 10.48
C LYS A 32 -14.59 12.08 9.76
N TYR A 33 -14.03 12.64 8.72
CA TYR A 33 -14.69 13.65 7.88
C TYR A 33 -14.82 13.12 6.46
N HIS A 34 -15.83 13.60 5.76
CA HIS A 34 -15.89 13.41 4.31
C HIS A 34 -14.65 14.04 3.68
N LYS A 35 -14.15 13.40 2.63
CA LYS A 35 -13.05 13.95 1.84
C LYS A 35 -13.62 14.72 0.66
N ILE A 36 -13.20 15.95 0.50
CA ILE A 36 -13.51 16.80 -0.66
C ILE A 36 -12.28 16.92 -1.55
N THR A 37 -12.49 17.02 -2.85
CA THR A 37 -11.43 17.37 -3.79
C THR A 37 -11.39 18.88 -3.92
N ILE A 38 -10.23 19.45 -3.67
CA ILE A 38 -9.97 20.88 -3.82
C ILE A 38 -9.10 21.13 -5.04
N GLU A 39 -8.93 22.38 -5.40
CA GLU A 39 -8.09 22.76 -6.53
C GLU A 39 -6.63 22.40 -6.28
N THR A 40 -6.04 21.70 -7.25
CA THR A 40 -4.61 21.35 -7.20
C THR A 40 -3.82 22.54 -7.75
N PRO A 41 -2.83 23.07 -7.01
CA PRO A 41 -2.05 24.23 -7.47
C PRO A 41 -1.27 23.86 -8.74
N GLU A 42 -1.28 24.73 -9.74
CA GLU A 42 -0.45 24.61 -10.93
C GLU A 42 0.96 25.15 -10.66
N THR A 43 1.87 24.25 -10.38
CA THR A 43 3.28 24.53 -10.18
C THR A 43 4.15 23.74 -11.16
N PRO A 44 5.41 24.11 -11.39
CA PRO A 44 6.33 23.28 -12.18
C PRO A 44 6.41 21.86 -11.64
N GLU A 45 6.34 21.66 -10.32
CA GLU A 45 6.38 20.35 -9.69
C GLU A 45 5.14 19.53 -9.97
N THR A 46 3.93 20.10 -9.83
CA THR A 46 2.68 19.38 -10.11
C THR A 46 2.54 19.04 -11.60
N ARG A 47 3.05 19.88 -12.50
CA ARG A 47 3.13 19.57 -13.94
C ARG A 47 4.07 18.41 -14.20
N ARG A 48 5.27 18.41 -13.63
CA ARG A 48 6.22 17.29 -13.74
C ARG A 48 5.63 15.97 -13.21
N MET A 49 4.95 16.01 -12.06
CA MET A 49 4.26 14.83 -11.52
C MET A 49 3.16 14.33 -12.48
N ALA A 50 2.41 15.23 -13.10
CA ALA A 50 1.38 14.88 -14.05
C ALA A 50 1.96 14.27 -15.34
N GLU A 51 3.04 14.84 -15.86
CA GLU A 51 3.77 14.32 -17.04
C GLU A 51 4.35 12.92 -16.78
N ASN A 52 4.98 12.72 -15.61
CA ASN A 52 5.50 11.43 -15.19
C ASN A 52 4.40 10.37 -15.10
N LEU A 53 3.29 10.73 -14.49
CA LEU A 53 2.17 9.82 -14.33
C LEU A 53 1.44 9.55 -15.66
N TYR A 54 1.33 10.57 -16.53
CA TYR A 54 0.82 10.40 -17.88
C TYR A 54 1.67 9.39 -18.66
N ARG A 55 2.99 9.54 -18.62
CA ARG A 55 3.94 8.62 -19.27
C ARG A 55 3.77 7.17 -18.77
N TYR A 56 3.62 6.98 -17.48
CA TYR A 56 3.34 5.65 -16.93
C TYR A 56 1.97 5.12 -17.40
N ASN A 57 0.93 5.96 -17.36
CA ASN A 57 -0.42 5.58 -17.78
C ASN A 57 -0.49 5.25 -19.28
N GLU A 58 0.25 5.94 -20.14
CA GLU A 58 0.41 5.58 -21.54
C GLU A 58 1.08 4.22 -21.70
N PHE A 59 2.14 3.98 -20.92
CA PHE A 59 2.89 2.73 -21.00
C PHE A 59 2.03 1.53 -20.56
N ILE A 60 1.26 1.66 -19.49
CA ILE A 60 0.41 0.55 -19.01
C ILE A 60 -0.66 0.14 -20.03
N THR A 61 -1.15 1.06 -20.87
CA THR A 61 -2.16 0.74 -21.90
C THR A 61 -1.63 -0.16 -23.01
N GLN A 62 -0.30 -0.32 -23.13
CA GLN A 62 0.36 -1.20 -24.09
C GLN A 62 0.43 -2.65 -23.61
N HIS A 63 -0.02 -2.92 -22.38
CA HIS A 63 0.08 -4.23 -21.75
C HIS A 63 -1.30 -4.82 -21.42
N CYS A 64 -1.41 -6.14 -21.50
CA CYS A 64 -2.58 -6.87 -21.05
C CYS A 64 -2.40 -7.30 -19.59
N ILE A 65 -3.21 -6.74 -18.70
CA ILE A 65 -3.23 -7.12 -17.29
C ILE A 65 -4.50 -7.95 -17.07
N ALA A 66 -4.33 -9.21 -16.74
CA ALA A 66 -5.43 -10.15 -16.58
C ALA A 66 -5.39 -10.85 -15.21
N PHE A 67 -6.46 -11.56 -14.90
CA PHE A 67 -6.61 -12.31 -13.67
C PHE A 67 -6.88 -13.77 -14.05
N ASP A 68 -5.88 -14.63 -13.84
CA ASP A 68 -5.96 -16.05 -14.18
C ASP A 68 -6.63 -16.84 -13.04
N LEU A 69 -7.94 -16.67 -12.95
CA LEU A 69 -8.80 -17.36 -11.97
C LEU A 69 -10.11 -17.81 -12.61
N PRO A 70 -10.66 -18.96 -12.16
CA PRO A 70 -11.97 -19.39 -12.62
C PRO A 70 -13.08 -18.44 -12.13
N ASP A 71 -14.18 -18.38 -12.87
CA ASP A 71 -15.33 -17.52 -12.54
C ASP A 71 -15.85 -17.72 -11.12
N SER A 72 -15.82 -18.97 -10.61
CA SER A 72 -16.21 -19.29 -9.23
C SER A 72 -15.35 -18.58 -8.17
N ALA A 73 -14.06 -18.43 -8.44
CA ALA A 73 -13.16 -17.69 -7.56
C ALA A 73 -13.41 -16.18 -7.65
N LEU A 74 -13.67 -15.64 -8.86
CA LEU A 74 -14.05 -14.24 -9.04
C LEU A 74 -15.32 -13.88 -8.27
N VAL A 75 -16.33 -14.76 -8.28
CA VAL A 75 -17.55 -14.59 -7.47
C VAL A 75 -17.24 -14.59 -5.98
N THR A 76 -16.32 -15.45 -5.52
CA THR A 76 -15.90 -15.50 -4.11
C THR A 76 -15.19 -14.21 -3.69
N ILE A 77 -14.30 -13.69 -4.53
CA ILE A 77 -13.61 -12.42 -4.30
C ILE A 77 -14.62 -11.27 -4.25
N ALA A 78 -15.53 -11.21 -5.22
CA ALA A 78 -16.57 -10.16 -5.26
C ALA A 78 -17.45 -10.16 -3.99
N LYS A 79 -17.79 -11.35 -3.47
CA LYS A 79 -18.52 -11.49 -2.20
C LYS A 79 -17.68 -11.03 -1.00
N ALA A 80 -16.39 -11.39 -0.94
CA ALA A 80 -15.49 -10.97 0.12
C ALA A 80 -15.28 -9.44 0.13
N MET A 81 -15.18 -8.82 -1.06
CA MET A 81 -15.05 -7.36 -1.21
C MET A 81 -16.31 -6.58 -0.79
N ALA A 82 -17.49 -7.21 -0.90
CA ALA A 82 -18.75 -6.57 -0.51
C ALA A 82 -18.87 -6.36 1.01
N GLY A 83 -18.12 -7.11 1.82
CA GLY A 83 -18.16 -7.02 3.29
C GLY A 83 -19.49 -7.47 3.89
N ASN A 84 -19.54 -7.53 5.23
CA ASN A 84 -20.76 -7.93 5.97
C ASN A 84 -21.86 -6.84 6.05
N GLU A 85 -21.56 -5.61 5.65
CA GLU A 85 -22.46 -4.47 5.83
C GLU A 85 -23.50 -4.32 4.71
N ASP A 86 -23.27 -4.95 3.55
CA ASP A 86 -24.20 -4.85 2.42
C ASP A 86 -24.21 -6.19 1.63
N LYS A 87 -24.93 -7.17 2.16
CA LYS A 87 -25.05 -8.51 1.56
C LYS A 87 -25.58 -8.51 0.11
N TYR A 88 -26.03 -7.36 -0.40
CA TYR A 88 -26.64 -7.19 -1.70
C TYR A 88 -25.84 -6.34 -2.68
N LYS A 89 -24.76 -5.68 -2.25
CA LYS A 89 -23.88 -4.90 -3.13
C LYS A 89 -22.61 -5.68 -3.42
N LEU A 90 -22.63 -6.46 -4.48
CA LEU A 90 -21.40 -7.00 -5.08
C LEU A 90 -20.53 -5.84 -5.53
N LYS A 91 -19.37 -5.67 -4.92
CA LYS A 91 -18.33 -4.79 -5.48
C LYS A 91 -17.67 -5.56 -6.62
N HIS A 92 -18.09 -5.25 -7.84
CA HIS A 92 -17.42 -5.80 -9.01
C HIS A 92 -16.03 -5.20 -9.16
N ILE A 93 -15.06 -6.04 -9.56
CA ILE A 93 -13.76 -5.56 -10.01
C ILE A 93 -13.97 -5.01 -11.41
N ASP A 94 -13.72 -3.74 -11.58
CA ASP A 94 -13.72 -3.11 -12.91
C ASP A 94 -12.33 -3.23 -13.54
N PHE A 95 -12.13 -4.25 -14.34
CA PHE A 95 -10.85 -4.54 -15.02
C PHE A 95 -10.43 -3.46 -16.03
N SER A 96 -11.32 -2.55 -16.42
CA SER A 96 -10.98 -1.41 -17.28
C SER A 96 -10.19 -0.32 -16.52
N MET A 97 -10.24 -0.34 -15.19
CA MET A 97 -9.53 0.62 -14.35
C MET A 97 -8.05 0.26 -14.26
N VAL A 98 -7.26 0.72 -15.21
CA VAL A 98 -5.80 0.51 -15.24
C VAL A 98 -5.00 1.79 -15.05
N GLN A 99 -5.62 2.95 -15.25
CA GLN A 99 -4.95 4.24 -15.10
C GLN A 99 -4.87 4.69 -13.66
N LEU A 100 -3.70 5.15 -13.28
CA LEU A 100 -3.44 5.65 -11.94
C LEU A 100 -3.66 7.15 -11.83
N ARG A 101 -3.97 7.56 -10.60
CA ARG A 101 -4.01 8.95 -10.12
C ARG A 101 -3.16 9.06 -8.88
N ARG A 102 -2.48 10.18 -8.71
CA ARG A 102 -1.72 10.47 -7.49
C ARG A 102 -2.57 11.34 -6.57
N ILE A 103 -2.79 10.92 -5.32
CA ILE A 103 -3.73 11.56 -4.40
C ILE A 103 -2.97 12.09 -3.19
N PHE A 104 -3.06 13.41 -2.97
CA PHE A 104 -2.55 14.11 -1.81
C PHE A 104 -3.65 14.36 -0.79
N SER A 105 -3.31 14.67 0.44
CA SER A 105 -4.26 14.77 1.56
C SER A 105 -4.09 16.05 2.35
N ARG A 106 -5.14 16.46 3.07
CA ARG A 106 -5.18 17.63 3.98
C ARG A 106 -4.84 18.96 3.33
N GLY A 107 -5.18 19.11 2.08
CA GLY A 107 -4.85 20.34 1.36
C GLY A 107 -3.35 20.58 1.15
N ASP A 108 -2.51 19.58 1.39
CA ASP A 108 -1.05 19.70 1.37
C ASP A 108 -0.43 18.70 0.37
N MET A 109 0.36 19.24 -0.58
CA MET A 109 1.06 18.47 -1.62
C MET A 109 2.29 17.72 -1.07
N SER A 110 2.65 17.90 0.19
CA SER A 110 3.72 17.16 0.88
C SER A 110 3.21 16.02 1.75
N LEU A 111 1.91 15.73 1.72
CA LEU A 111 1.26 14.70 2.53
C LEU A 111 0.57 13.64 1.68
N HIS A 112 0.82 12.36 2.01
CA HIS A 112 0.29 11.18 1.34
C HIS A 112 0.88 10.95 -0.05
N GLY A 113 0.29 11.45 -1.14
CA GLY A 113 0.85 11.42 -2.49
C GLY A 113 0.90 10.03 -3.16
N ARG A 114 0.24 9.01 -2.62
CA ARG A 114 0.22 7.63 -3.14
C ARG A 114 -0.63 7.51 -4.42
N PHE A 115 -0.36 6.45 -5.19
CA PHE A 115 -0.99 6.15 -6.46
C PHE A 115 -2.21 5.25 -6.28
N TYR A 116 -3.31 5.59 -6.97
CA TYR A 116 -4.60 4.89 -6.88
C TYR A 116 -5.27 4.82 -8.25
N GLY A 117 -6.05 3.78 -8.49
CA GLY A 117 -6.89 3.65 -9.66
C GLY A 117 -6.77 2.32 -10.39
N GLY A 118 -5.69 1.56 -10.15
CA GLY A 118 -5.55 0.24 -10.73
C GLY A 118 -6.47 -0.78 -10.05
N TRP A 119 -7.19 -1.59 -10.84
CA TRP A 119 -8.10 -2.61 -10.31
C TRP A 119 -7.38 -3.61 -9.38
N TRP A 120 -6.12 -3.94 -9.63
CA TRP A 120 -5.30 -4.84 -8.81
C TRP A 120 -5.11 -4.36 -7.38
N GLN A 121 -5.21 -3.05 -7.14
CA GLN A 121 -5.12 -2.46 -5.80
C GLN A 121 -6.35 -2.73 -4.95
N SER A 122 -7.48 -3.10 -5.56
CA SER A 122 -8.72 -3.44 -4.85
C SER A 122 -8.72 -4.88 -4.30
N ILE A 123 -7.78 -5.72 -4.74
CA ILE A 123 -7.61 -7.08 -4.24
C ILE A 123 -6.96 -7.01 -2.86
N ASN A 124 -7.69 -7.47 -1.84
CA ASN A 124 -7.23 -7.38 -0.45
C ASN A 124 -5.99 -8.27 -0.21
N SER A 125 -5.00 -7.72 0.49
CA SER A 125 -3.79 -8.47 0.89
C SER A 125 -4.04 -9.62 1.87
N LYS A 126 -5.16 -9.60 2.61
CA LYS A 126 -5.57 -10.72 3.47
C LYS A 126 -6.04 -11.93 2.67
N ASP A 127 -6.55 -11.66 1.47
CA ASP A 127 -6.88 -12.65 0.44
C ASP A 127 -5.73 -12.72 -0.58
N TRP A 128 -4.51 -12.55 -0.09
CA TRP A 128 -3.25 -12.40 -0.82
C TRP A 128 -2.98 -13.48 -1.85
N GLU A 129 -3.56 -14.64 -1.68
CA GLU A 129 -3.45 -15.71 -2.68
C GLU A 129 -3.98 -15.26 -4.04
N TYR A 130 -4.95 -14.37 -4.09
CA TYR A 130 -5.55 -13.92 -5.34
C TYR A 130 -4.63 -13.01 -6.15
N ARG A 131 -3.85 -12.12 -5.54
CA ARG A 131 -2.93 -11.26 -6.30
C ARG A 131 -1.83 -12.01 -7.02
N THR A 132 -1.47 -13.21 -6.54
CA THR A 132 -0.50 -14.09 -7.20
C THR A 132 -1.00 -14.68 -8.52
N HIS A 133 -2.30 -14.52 -8.82
CA HIS A 133 -2.92 -14.93 -10.08
C HIS A 133 -3.05 -13.79 -11.10
N ILE A 134 -2.53 -12.61 -10.79
CA ILE A 134 -2.44 -11.53 -11.77
C ILE A 134 -1.38 -11.90 -12.79
N THR A 135 -1.71 -11.72 -14.07
CA THR A 135 -0.78 -11.92 -15.19
C THR A 135 -0.56 -10.60 -15.93
N ILE A 136 0.63 -10.41 -16.47
CA ILE A 136 0.99 -9.30 -17.36
C ILE A 136 1.42 -9.91 -18.69
N ASP A 137 0.69 -9.59 -19.78
CA ASP A 137 0.91 -10.13 -21.13
C ASP A 137 0.97 -11.67 -21.15
N GLY A 138 0.08 -12.32 -20.39
CA GLY A 138 -0.01 -13.77 -20.24
C GLY A 138 1.12 -14.41 -19.40
N HIS A 139 2.04 -13.62 -18.84
CA HIS A 139 3.09 -14.13 -17.96
C HIS A 139 2.72 -14.02 -16.49
N ARG A 140 3.15 -14.99 -15.71
CA ARG A 140 3.03 -14.98 -14.25
C ARG A 140 3.76 -13.78 -13.64
N THR A 141 3.29 -13.37 -12.49
CA THR A 141 3.86 -12.26 -11.74
C THR A 141 4.29 -12.66 -10.35
N CYS A 142 5.20 -11.90 -9.77
CA CYS A 142 5.52 -11.91 -8.35
C CYS A 142 5.24 -10.52 -7.77
N GLU A 143 5.05 -10.45 -6.46
CA GLU A 143 4.91 -9.20 -5.72
C GLU A 143 6.15 -9.03 -4.83
N VAL A 144 6.81 -7.88 -4.93
CA VAL A 144 7.92 -7.47 -4.07
C VAL A 144 7.44 -6.31 -3.21
N ASP A 145 7.54 -6.46 -1.89
CA ASP A 145 7.05 -5.52 -0.89
C ASP A 145 8.22 -4.96 -0.05
N TYR A 146 8.12 -3.70 0.35
CA TYR A 146 9.04 -3.17 1.35
C TYR A 146 8.66 -3.67 2.75
N SER A 147 9.64 -4.21 3.47
CA SER A 147 9.45 -4.55 4.88
C SER A 147 9.53 -3.31 5.76
N SER A 148 8.44 -3.02 6.49
CA SER A 148 8.37 -1.93 7.48
C SER A 148 8.74 -0.54 6.93
N VAL A 149 8.38 -0.23 5.68
CA VAL A 149 8.82 0.97 4.95
C VAL A 149 8.63 2.27 5.73
N CYS A 150 7.44 2.50 6.31
CA CYS A 150 7.17 3.74 7.03
C CYS A 150 8.10 3.92 8.24
N LEU A 151 8.33 2.87 9.03
CA LEU A 151 9.27 2.93 10.16
C LEU A 151 10.69 3.18 9.69
N ARG A 152 11.15 2.47 8.65
CA ARG A 152 12.50 2.67 8.09
C ARG A 152 12.70 4.08 7.58
N ILE A 153 11.68 4.69 6.96
CA ILE A 153 11.72 6.10 6.55
C ILE A 153 11.87 7.01 7.78
N VAL A 154 11.15 6.77 8.88
CA VAL A 154 11.27 7.60 10.09
C VAL A 154 12.68 7.51 10.68
N TYR A 155 13.25 6.31 10.79
CA TYR A 155 14.64 6.14 11.22
C TYR A 155 15.63 6.86 10.30
N ALA A 156 15.44 6.73 8.99
CA ALA A 156 16.28 7.40 8.00
C ALA A 156 16.22 8.93 8.12
N LEU A 157 15.04 9.51 8.37
CA LEU A 157 14.88 10.94 8.63
C LEU A 157 15.65 11.43 9.87
N LYS A 158 15.94 10.54 10.81
CA LYS A 158 16.81 10.80 11.97
C LYS A 158 18.29 10.49 11.71
N GLY A 159 18.64 10.08 10.47
CA GLY A 159 20.01 9.66 10.14
C GLY A 159 20.43 8.34 10.77
N ILE A 160 19.48 7.49 11.18
CA ILE A 160 19.73 6.21 11.82
C ILE A 160 19.56 5.09 10.80
N SER A 161 20.64 4.35 10.56
CA SER A 161 20.61 3.15 9.71
C SER A 161 20.08 1.95 10.50
N ILE A 162 19.15 1.22 9.90
CA ILE A 162 18.60 -0.02 10.45
C ILE A 162 19.09 -1.19 9.61
N ASP A 163 19.47 -2.29 10.26
CA ASP A 163 19.82 -3.53 9.58
C ASP A 163 18.63 -3.98 8.71
N PRO A 164 18.83 -4.29 7.41
CA PRO A 164 17.78 -4.82 6.55
C PRO A 164 17.05 -6.04 7.10
N GLU A 165 17.76 -6.93 7.83
CA GLU A 165 17.19 -8.14 8.41
C GLU A 165 16.43 -7.90 9.73
N GLU A 166 16.51 -6.70 10.29
CA GLU A 166 15.87 -6.37 11.56
C GLU A 166 14.35 -6.25 11.41
N ASP A 167 13.59 -7.06 12.18
CA ASP A 167 12.13 -6.92 12.27
C ASP A 167 11.75 -5.77 13.23
N LEU A 168 11.34 -4.66 12.66
CA LEU A 168 10.95 -3.47 13.42
C LEU A 168 9.61 -3.63 14.16
N TYR A 169 8.86 -4.69 13.90
CA TYR A 169 7.65 -5.00 14.65
C TYR A 169 7.89 -5.96 15.81
N ASP A 170 9.10 -6.49 15.97
CA ASP A 170 9.46 -7.25 17.15
C ASP A 170 9.75 -6.29 18.33
N ILE A 171 8.82 -6.24 19.26
CA ILE A 171 8.89 -5.41 20.47
C ILE A 171 9.31 -6.19 21.73
N GLY A 172 9.80 -7.42 21.56
CA GLY A 172 10.25 -8.28 22.66
C GLY A 172 9.10 -8.86 23.48
N LEU A 173 7.99 -9.25 22.85
CA LEU A 173 6.89 -9.92 23.54
C LEU A 173 7.32 -11.26 24.10
N PRO A 174 6.88 -11.64 25.33
CA PRO A 174 7.23 -12.93 25.92
C PRO A 174 6.61 -14.10 25.14
N GLY A 175 7.35 -15.21 25.08
CA GLY A 175 6.92 -16.44 24.44
C GLY A 175 7.13 -16.43 22.93
N LYS A 176 6.45 -17.37 22.20
CA LYS A 176 6.59 -17.47 20.76
C LYS A 176 5.92 -16.25 20.08
N TYR A 177 6.71 -15.48 19.34
CA TYR A 177 6.25 -14.37 18.53
C TYR A 177 5.63 -14.91 17.24
N SER A 178 4.30 -15.07 17.24
CA SER A 178 3.56 -15.58 16.09
C SER A 178 3.28 -14.46 15.09
N ARG A 179 3.05 -14.83 13.81
CA ARG A 179 2.66 -13.88 12.76
C ARG A 179 1.44 -13.04 13.16
N SER A 180 0.43 -13.65 13.79
CA SER A 180 -0.77 -12.93 14.24
C SER A 180 -0.46 -11.87 15.31
N LYS A 181 0.45 -12.14 16.24
CA LYS A 181 0.90 -11.14 17.23
C LYS A 181 1.68 -10.01 16.55
N ARG A 182 2.54 -10.33 15.61
CA ARG A 182 3.29 -9.36 14.82
C ARG A 182 2.35 -8.42 14.03
N ASP A 183 1.31 -8.97 13.42
CA ASP A 183 0.33 -8.20 12.66
C ASP A 183 -0.44 -7.22 13.56
N LEU A 184 -0.77 -7.60 14.80
CA LEU A 184 -1.40 -6.70 15.78
C LEU A 184 -0.45 -5.57 16.21
N VAL A 185 0.82 -5.86 16.42
CA VAL A 185 1.83 -4.83 16.72
C VAL A 185 1.99 -3.88 15.52
N LYS A 186 2.05 -4.40 14.30
CA LYS A 186 2.08 -3.62 13.06
C LYS A 186 0.85 -2.71 12.96
N GLU A 187 -0.35 -3.23 13.24
CA GLU A 187 -1.60 -2.46 13.24
C GLU A 187 -1.52 -1.30 14.24
N HIS A 188 -1.06 -1.58 15.46
CA HIS A 188 -0.93 -0.57 16.52
C HIS A 188 0.08 0.52 16.15
N ILE A 189 1.28 0.16 15.69
CA ILE A 189 2.31 1.13 15.28
C ILE A 189 1.82 2.00 14.12
N ASN A 190 1.23 1.39 13.08
CA ASN A 190 0.69 2.14 11.95
C ASN A 190 -0.43 3.10 12.39
N ALA A 191 -1.24 2.70 13.37
CA ALA A 191 -2.28 3.56 13.88
C ALA A 191 -1.71 4.74 14.66
N ILE A 192 -0.73 4.55 15.54
CA ILE A 192 -0.03 5.65 16.25
C ILE A 192 0.57 6.63 15.23
N MET A 193 1.29 6.14 14.23
CA MET A 193 1.91 6.98 13.21
C MET A 193 0.90 7.85 12.43
N ASN A 194 -0.36 7.40 12.32
CA ASN A 194 -1.41 8.12 11.61
C ASN A 194 -2.39 8.85 12.54
N ASP A 195 -2.19 8.75 13.86
CA ASP A 195 -3.06 9.34 14.87
C ASP A 195 -2.37 10.50 15.59
N GLU A 196 -2.77 11.73 15.24
CA GLU A 196 -2.24 12.95 15.86
C GLU A 196 -2.82 13.22 17.25
N GLU A 197 -3.89 12.52 17.63
CA GLU A 197 -4.66 12.79 18.86
C GLU A 197 -4.50 11.67 19.91
N GLU A 198 -3.64 10.70 19.67
CA GLU A 198 -3.41 9.54 20.55
C GLU A 198 -4.70 8.76 20.95
N THR A 199 -5.69 8.75 20.05
CA THR A 199 -7.03 8.20 20.33
C THR A 199 -7.17 6.73 19.94
N PHE A 200 -6.19 6.17 19.20
CA PHE A 200 -6.27 4.80 18.71
C PHE A 200 -5.94 3.78 19.80
N SER A 201 -6.78 2.78 19.91
CA SER A 201 -6.50 1.57 20.68
C SER A 201 -6.95 0.34 19.89
N LEU A 202 -6.21 -0.75 20.02
CA LEU A 202 -6.66 -2.07 19.57
C LEU A 202 -7.93 -2.48 20.33
N GLU A 203 -8.74 -3.33 19.71
CA GLU A 203 -9.93 -3.87 20.37
C GLU A 203 -9.52 -4.77 21.57
N LYS A 204 -10.37 -4.86 22.58
CA LYS A 204 -10.09 -5.67 23.79
C LYS A 204 -9.76 -7.12 23.49
N VAL A 205 -10.33 -7.70 22.42
CA VAL A 205 -10.03 -9.07 21.97
C VAL A 205 -8.60 -9.17 21.44
N GLN A 206 -8.16 -8.18 20.66
CA GLN A 206 -6.80 -8.11 20.10
C GLN A 206 -5.75 -7.93 21.19
N LEU A 207 -6.02 -7.06 22.17
CA LEU A 207 -5.14 -6.87 23.35
C LEU A 207 -5.02 -8.15 24.19
N ARG A 208 -6.12 -8.90 24.37
CA ARG A 208 -6.09 -10.23 25.03
C ARG A 208 -5.23 -11.25 24.28
N GLN A 209 -5.22 -11.23 22.95
CA GLN A 209 -4.35 -12.10 22.13
C GLN A 209 -2.87 -11.77 22.33
N LEU A 210 -2.53 -10.51 22.60
CA LEU A 210 -1.18 -10.08 22.95
C LEU A 210 -0.82 -10.39 24.40
N GLY A 211 -1.83 -10.50 25.28
CA GLY A 211 -1.66 -10.62 26.73
C GLY A 211 -1.24 -9.29 27.38
N LEU A 212 -1.64 -8.16 26.79
CA LEU A 212 -1.24 -6.82 27.23
C LEU A 212 -2.45 -5.90 27.38
N THR A 213 -2.31 -4.88 28.19
CA THR A 213 -3.15 -3.68 28.14
C THR A 213 -2.70 -2.73 27.02
N HIS A 214 -3.50 -1.72 26.73
CA HIS A 214 -3.13 -0.70 25.74
C HIS A 214 -1.86 0.06 26.17
N GLU A 215 -1.80 0.46 27.44
CA GLU A 215 -0.68 1.21 28.01
C GLU A 215 0.63 0.40 28.01
N GLU A 216 0.55 -0.91 28.30
CA GLU A 216 1.69 -1.81 28.24
C GLU A 216 2.21 -1.95 26.81
N LEU A 217 1.30 -2.16 25.84
CA LEU A 217 1.66 -2.24 24.41
C LEU A 217 2.33 -0.95 23.94
N GLN A 218 1.74 0.21 24.23
CA GLN A 218 2.29 1.51 23.86
C GLN A 218 3.66 1.72 24.51
N THR A 219 3.81 1.37 25.78
CA THR A 219 5.10 1.47 26.49
C THR A 219 6.19 0.61 25.84
N LEU A 220 5.86 -0.63 25.45
CA LEU A 220 6.80 -1.53 24.78
C LEU A 220 7.18 -1.00 23.40
N VAL A 221 6.23 -0.52 22.62
CA VAL A 221 6.46 0.09 21.30
C VAL A 221 7.36 1.32 21.42
N LEU A 222 7.05 2.25 22.31
CA LEU A 222 7.84 3.47 22.49
C LEU A 222 9.24 3.19 23.09
N LYS A 223 9.39 2.14 23.92
CA LYS A 223 10.68 1.68 24.40
C LYS A 223 11.52 1.09 23.26
N ARG A 224 10.92 0.24 22.42
CA ARG A 224 11.59 -0.37 21.26
C ARG A 224 12.04 0.69 20.26
N HIS A 225 11.21 1.67 20.01
CA HIS A 225 11.45 2.76 19.07
C HIS A 225 11.88 4.07 19.74
N LYS A 226 12.60 3.98 20.87
CA LYS A 226 13.06 5.14 21.64
C LYS A 226 13.69 6.26 20.78
N PRO A 227 14.54 5.95 19.77
CA PRO A 227 15.19 7.00 18.96
C PRO A 227 14.22 7.83 18.11
N ILE A 228 13.03 7.31 17.79
CA ILE A 228 12.03 7.94 16.92
C ILE A 228 10.67 8.12 17.61
N ARG A 229 10.62 8.01 18.94
CA ARG A 229 9.35 8.00 19.69
C ARG A 229 8.55 9.29 19.49
N GLU A 230 9.23 10.43 19.40
CA GLU A 230 8.57 11.73 19.22
C GLU A 230 7.87 11.83 17.88
N GLU A 231 8.51 11.34 16.83
CA GLU A 231 7.95 11.30 15.48
C GLU A 231 6.76 10.34 15.39
N LEU A 232 6.84 9.18 16.06
CA LEU A 232 5.73 8.24 16.10
C LEU A 232 4.48 8.86 16.70
N ILE A 233 4.61 9.55 17.84
CA ILE A 233 3.50 10.20 18.53
C ILE A 233 3.00 11.43 17.77
N ALA A 234 3.87 12.13 17.06
CA ALA A 234 3.49 13.33 16.29
C ALA A 234 2.66 13.07 15.03
N GLY A 235 2.29 11.81 14.73
CA GLY A 235 1.45 11.48 13.58
C GLY A 235 2.14 11.62 12.22
N ILE A 236 3.42 11.22 12.13
CA ILE A 236 4.26 11.36 10.93
C ILE A 236 3.80 10.55 9.71
N GLY A 237 2.77 9.71 9.85
CA GLY A 237 2.38 8.71 8.84
C GLY A 237 2.11 9.29 7.44
N LEU A 238 1.41 10.42 7.31
CA LEU A 238 1.16 11.02 6.00
C LEU A 238 2.43 11.57 5.34
N LYS A 239 3.39 12.04 6.14
CA LYS A 239 4.69 12.50 5.64
C LYS A 239 5.56 11.33 5.16
N THR A 240 5.57 10.22 5.88
CA THR A 240 6.27 9.00 5.42
C THR A 240 5.64 8.43 4.17
N GLN A 241 4.31 8.47 4.05
CA GLN A 241 3.60 8.06 2.83
C GLN A 241 3.94 8.95 1.63
N PHE A 242 4.21 10.23 1.85
CA PHE A 242 4.68 11.11 0.79
C PHE A 242 6.07 10.70 0.27
N ILE A 243 7.02 10.44 1.17
CA ILE A 243 8.36 9.96 0.80
C ILE A 243 8.28 8.60 0.08
N ASP A 244 7.50 7.67 0.62
CA ASP A 244 7.19 6.39 -0.01
C ASP A 244 6.62 6.57 -1.43
N SER A 245 5.73 7.53 -1.63
CA SER A 245 5.17 7.81 -2.95
C SER A 245 6.20 8.39 -3.95
N GLN A 246 7.22 9.11 -3.48
CA GLN A 246 8.33 9.57 -4.31
C GLN A 246 9.23 8.41 -4.73
N ILE A 247 9.50 7.49 -3.81
CA ILE A 247 10.21 6.24 -4.08
C ILE A 247 9.43 5.42 -5.13
N ALA A 248 8.11 5.29 -4.95
CA ALA A 248 7.25 4.57 -5.88
C ALA A 248 7.25 5.19 -7.29
N GLU A 249 7.20 6.52 -7.41
CA GLU A 249 7.33 7.21 -8.70
C GLU A 249 8.66 6.88 -9.40
N ASP A 250 9.75 6.92 -8.66
CA ASP A 250 11.10 6.62 -9.18
C ASP A 250 11.20 5.18 -9.69
N ILE A 251 10.67 4.22 -8.93
CA ILE A 251 10.62 2.81 -9.33
C ILE A 251 9.81 2.64 -10.62
N MET A 252 8.59 3.18 -10.64
CA MET A 252 7.69 3.08 -11.79
C MET A 252 8.35 3.63 -13.05
N LEU A 253 8.95 4.81 -12.99
CA LEU A 253 9.60 5.45 -14.14
C LEU A 253 10.88 4.72 -14.57
N THR A 254 11.70 4.29 -13.60
CA THR A 254 12.92 3.51 -13.89
C THR A 254 12.57 2.20 -14.61
N MET A 255 11.49 1.55 -14.22
CA MET A 255 11.06 0.30 -14.88
C MET A 255 10.43 0.56 -16.25
N VAL A 256 9.68 1.66 -16.42
CA VAL A 256 9.19 2.12 -17.74
C VAL A 256 10.34 2.40 -18.68
N ASP A 257 11.43 3.05 -18.22
CA ASP A 257 12.64 3.31 -19.01
C ASP A 257 13.32 2.02 -19.50
N LYS A 258 13.11 0.93 -18.79
CA LYS A 258 13.60 -0.41 -19.15
C LYS A 258 12.59 -1.23 -19.98
N GLY A 259 11.44 -0.66 -20.33
CA GLY A 259 10.37 -1.35 -21.06
C GLY A 259 9.69 -2.44 -20.23
N ILE A 260 9.67 -2.33 -18.90
CA ILE A 260 9.09 -3.32 -17.98
C ILE A 260 7.95 -2.70 -17.19
N LEU A 261 6.75 -3.26 -17.34
CA LEU A 261 5.60 -2.84 -16.54
C LEU A 261 5.71 -3.37 -15.11
N VAL A 262 5.53 -2.48 -14.14
CA VAL A 262 5.29 -2.80 -12.73
C VAL A 262 3.94 -2.24 -12.31
N LEU A 263 3.19 -2.95 -11.48
CA LEU A 263 1.89 -2.52 -10.96
C LEU A 263 2.05 -2.15 -9.48
N PRO A 264 1.98 -0.86 -9.11
CA PRO A 264 2.16 -0.46 -7.72
C PRO A 264 0.93 -0.81 -6.87
N VAL A 265 1.20 -1.33 -5.67
CA VAL A 265 0.20 -1.54 -4.61
C VAL A 265 0.73 -0.87 -3.35
N HIS A 266 0.71 0.47 -3.33
CA HIS A 266 1.30 1.31 -2.29
C HIS A 266 2.82 1.15 -2.20
N ASP A 267 3.31 0.41 -1.21
CA ASP A 267 4.70 0.09 -0.91
C ASP A 267 5.17 -1.24 -1.53
N SER A 268 4.30 -1.93 -2.28
CA SER A 268 4.65 -3.13 -3.03
C SER A 268 4.45 -2.97 -4.54
N PHE A 269 5.10 -3.82 -5.32
CA PHE A 269 5.05 -3.79 -6.78
C PHE A 269 4.91 -5.20 -7.33
N ILE A 270 3.95 -5.35 -8.27
CA ILE A 270 3.75 -6.60 -9.02
C ILE A 270 4.48 -6.47 -10.35
N VAL A 271 5.27 -7.48 -10.71
CA VAL A 271 6.05 -7.53 -11.95
C VAL A 271 6.02 -8.94 -12.54
N LYS A 272 6.28 -9.12 -13.84
CA LYS A 272 6.54 -10.46 -14.41
C LYS A 272 7.66 -11.13 -13.63
N ASP A 273 7.48 -12.38 -13.21
CA ASP A 273 8.40 -13.13 -12.33
C ASP A 273 9.86 -13.13 -12.82
N LYS A 274 10.07 -13.21 -14.12
CA LYS A 274 11.41 -13.12 -14.74
C LYS A 274 12.16 -11.80 -14.46
N HIS A 275 11.47 -10.74 -14.05
CA HIS A 275 12.06 -9.44 -13.75
C HIS A 275 12.18 -9.14 -12.25
N GLN A 276 11.87 -10.12 -11.38
CA GLN A 276 11.92 -9.99 -9.93
C GLN A 276 13.23 -9.37 -9.44
N ARG A 277 14.37 -9.98 -9.77
CA ARG A 277 15.69 -9.51 -9.29
C ARG A 277 16.02 -8.08 -9.72
N LEU A 278 15.60 -7.71 -10.92
CA LEU A 278 15.79 -6.34 -11.41
C LEU A 278 14.93 -5.37 -10.61
N LEU A 279 13.66 -5.72 -10.34
CA LEU A 279 12.77 -4.91 -9.48
C LEU A 279 13.34 -4.76 -8.08
N GLU A 280 13.80 -5.84 -7.45
CA GLU A 280 14.44 -5.79 -6.12
C GLU A 280 15.64 -4.82 -6.10
N THR A 281 16.49 -4.88 -7.12
CA THR A 281 17.63 -3.96 -7.26
C THR A 281 17.14 -2.51 -7.36
N VAL A 282 16.19 -2.22 -8.25
CA VAL A 282 15.64 -0.86 -8.44
C VAL A 282 14.97 -0.35 -7.18
N MET A 283 14.22 -1.21 -6.48
CA MET A 283 13.57 -0.83 -5.21
C MET A 283 14.61 -0.44 -4.14
N LEU A 284 15.65 -1.25 -3.94
CA LEU A 284 16.71 -0.94 -2.96
C LEU A 284 17.49 0.33 -3.32
N GLU A 285 17.80 0.54 -4.60
CA GLU A 285 18.47 1.75 -5.07
C GLU A 285 17.60 2.99 -4.89
N SER A 286 16.31 2.92 -5.25
CA SER A 286 15.36 4.02 -5.07
C SER A 286 15.15 4.35 -3.59
N PHE A 287 15.01 3.35 -2.72
CA PHE A 287 14.92 3.59 -1.28
C PHE A 287 16.16 4.31 -0.77
N LYS A 288 17.36 3.82 -1.11
CA LYS A 288 18.62 4.46 -0.72
C LYS A 288 18.77 5.88 -1.28
N LYS A 289 18.33 6.13 -2.50
CA LYS A 289 18.36 7.46 -3.14
C LYS A 289 17.57 8.49 -2.36
N TYR A 290 16.37 8.13 -1.86
CA TYR A 290 15.49 9.07 -1.17
C TYR A 290 15.72 9.15 0.33
N THR A 291 16.30 8.13 0.94
CA THR A 291 16.46 8.04 2.39
C THR A 291 17.92 8.13 2.84
N GLY A 292 18.89 7.86 1.96
CA GLY A 292 20.31 7.72 2.29
C GLY A 292 20.67 6.41 2.97
N HIS A 293 19.70 5.52 3.23
CA HIS A 293 19.86 4.31 4.03
C HIS A 293 19.41 3.05 3.27
N PRO A 294 19.83 1.83 3.68
CA PRO A 294 19.38 0.60 3.05
C PRO A 294 17.90 0.33 3.34
N GLY A 295 17.18 -0.18 2.32
CA GLY A 295 15.84 -0.72 2.47
C GLY A 295 15.86 -2.20 2.83
N SER A 296 14.66 -2.77 3.07
CA SER A 296 14.44 -4.20 3.28
C SER A 296 13.24 -4.64 2.46
N LEU A 297 13.31 -5.81 1.86
CA LEU A 297 12.28 -6.32 0.95
C LEU A 297 11.80 -7.70 1.39
N ASP A 298 10.51 -7.93 1.17
CA ASP A 298 9.86 -9.23 1.22
C ASP A 298 9.32 -9.58 -0.17
N THR A 299 9.51 -10.81 -0.64
CA THR A 299 9.03 -11.23 -1.94
C THR A 299 8.01 -12.35 -1.82
N THR A 300 6.83 -12.12 -2.39
CA THR A 300 5.79 -13.14 -2.52
C THR A 300 5.84 -13.72 -3.93
N LEU A 301 6.30 -14.97 -4.01
CA LEU A 301 6.35 -15.72 -5.27
C LEU A 301 4.96 -16.22 -5.65
N PRO A 302 4.69 -16.39 -6.96
CA PRO A 302 3.44 -16.98 -7.42
C PRO A 302 3.32 -18.40 -6.86
N ARG A 303 2.20 -18.69 -6.23
CA ARG A 303 1.90 -20.06 -5.80
C ARG A 303 1.38 -20.86 -6.98
N LEU A 304 1.81 -22.12 -7.05
CA LEU A 304 1.21 -23.07 -7.99
C LEU A 304 -0.26 -23.27 -7.58
N PRO A 305 -1.18 -23.23 -8.53
CA PRO A 305 -2.63 -23.18 -8.30
C PRO A 305 -3.27 -24.50 -7.87
N CYS A 306 -2.62 -25.29 -7.05
CA CYS A 306 -3.15 -26.56 -6.55
C CYS A 306 -4.47 -26.43 -5.74
N HIS A 307 -4.92 -25.21 -5.43
CA HIS A 307 -6.12 -25.00 -4.61
C HIS A 307 -7.43 -24.76 -5.39
N PHE A 308 -7.37 -24.52 -6.71
CA PHE A 308 -8.56 -24.20 -7.51
C PHE A 308 -9.00 -25.31 -8.48
N GLY A 309 -8.50 -26.53 -8.34
CA GLY A 309 -8.93 -27.67 -9.16
C GLY A 309 -8.34 -27.70 -10.58
N TYR A 310 -7.41 -26.84 -10.91
CA TYR A 310 -6.65 -26.95 -12.14
C TYR A 310 -5.60 -28.06 -12.06
N SER A 311 -5.53 -28.91 -13.11
CA SER A 311 -4.50 -29.94 -13.18
C SER A 311 -3.11 -29.32 -13.40
N LYS A 312 -2.05 -29.99 -12.93
CA LYS A 312 -0.67 -29.60 -13.24
C LYS A 312 -0.40 -29.49 -14.75
N GLU A 313 -1.16 -30.22 -15.57
CA GLU A 313 -1.10 -30.18 -17.03
C GLU A 313 -1.62 -28.89 -17.64
N HIS A 314 -2.70 -28.31 -17.07
CA HIS A 314 -3.22 -27.02 -17.52
C HIS A 314 -2.16 -25.92 -17.42
N TYR A 315 -1.34 -25.95 -16.37
CA TYR A 315 -0.30 -24.96 -16.15
C TYR A 315 0.98 -25.21 -16.95
N LYS A 316 1.28 -26.47 -17.25
CA LYS A 316 2.44 -26.81 -18.08
C LYS A 316 2.29 -26.23 -19.50
N ASN A 317 1.06 -26.24 -20.02
CA ASN A 317 0.75 -25.71 -21.36
C ASN A 317 0.67 -24.17 -21.42
N LEU A 318 0.66 -23.47 -20.29
CA LEU A 318 0.68 -22.00 -20.24
C LEU A 318 2.10 -21.44 -20.18
N PHE A 319 3.12 -22.29 -19.96
CA PHE A 319 4.50 -21.87 -19.69
C PHE A 319 5.54 -22.49 -20.62
N ASP A 320 5.12 -23.40 -21.54
CA ASP A 320 5.87 -23.84 -22.70
C ASP A 320 5.60 -22.92 -23.90
#